data_83c366f6e6cdfb8a909112be05e2057b
#
_entry.id   83c366f6e6cdfb8a909112be05e2057b
#
_cell.length_a   1.000
_cell.length_b   1.000
_cell.length_c   1.000
_cell.angle_alpha   90.00
_cell.angle_beta   90.00
_cell.angle_gamma   90.00
#
_symmetry.space_group_name_H-M   'P 1'
#
loop_
_entity.id
_entity.type
_entity.pdbx_description
1 polymer ?
#
loop_
_entity_poly.entity_id
_entity_poly.type
_entity_poly.pdbx_seq_one_letter_code
_entity_poly.pdbx_strand_id
1 'polypeptide(L)'
;MLRLGMPVVGVTDIPRAVAFWTEALDLVASQERASETWRTLDHADGSGRALGLLRSDSPAEPRPRLHLDLFTDSAEEQHREVRRLLALGARSVDWDHYPPEPDFVVLADPDGNI
;
A
#
# COMPACT_ATOMS: atom_id res chain seq x y z
N MET A 1 -11.44 3.59 -25.55
CA MET A 1 -11.60 4.35 -24.30
C MET A 1 -10.62 3.82 -23.26
N LEU A 2 -9.91 4.71 -22.58
CA LEU A 2 -9.03 4.33 -21.49
C LEU A 2 -9.83 4.16 -20.20
N ARG A 3 -9.37 3.24 -19.36
CA ARG A 3 -9.87 3.07 -17.99
C ARG A 3 -8.68 2.84 -17.06
N LEU A 4 -8.83 3.26 -15.82
CA LEU A 4 -7.79 3.01 -14.82
C LEU A 4 -7.72 1.51 -14.53
N GLY A 5 -6.54 0.91 -14.69
CA GLY A 5 -6.32 -0.49 -14.40
C GLY A 5 -6.03 -0.74 -12.93
N MET A 6 -4.91 -0.23 -12.48
CA MET A 6 -4.47 -0.35 -11.07
C MET A 6 -3.28 0.57 -10.85
N PRO A 7 -3.04 1.02 -9.63
CA PRO A 7 -1.75 1.64 -9.29
C PRO A 7 -0.66 0.57 -9.23
N VAL A 8 0.55 0.95 -9.59
CA VAL A 8 1.74 0.09 -9.49
C VAL A 8 2.72 0.74 -8.54
N VAL A 9 3.15 0.00 -7.54
CA VAL A 9 4.04 0.49 -6.48
C VAL A 9 5.41 -0.16 -6.63
N GLY A 10 6.47 0.65 -6.60
CA GLY A 10 7.83 0.16 -6.61
C GLY A 10 8.21 -0.39 -5.23
N VAL A 11 8.78 -1.59 -5.21
CA VAL A 11 9.19 -2.26 -3.98
C VAL A 11 10.57 -2.89 -4.14
N THR A 12 11.31 -3.01 -3.06
CA THR A 12 12.64 -3.62 -3.10
C THR A 12 12.57 -5.13 -2.92
N ASP A 13 11.53 -5.63 -2.27
CA ASP A 13 11.38 -7.04 -1.90
C ASP A 13 9.95 -7.48 -2.19
N ILE A 14 9.77 -8.19 -3.30
CA ILE A 14 8.44 -8.63 -3.74
C ILE A 14 7.76 -9.52 -2.71
N PRO A 15 8.38 -10.59 -2.17
CA PRO A 15 7.72 -11.44 -1.16
C PRO A 15 7.27 -10.66 0.08
N ARG A 16 8.09 -9.76 0.58
CA ARG A 16 7.73 -8.94 1.73
C ARG A 16 6.57 -8.01 1.43
N ALA A 17 6.59 -7.36 0.26
CA ALA A 17 5.51 -6.48 -0.17
C ALA A 17 4.20 -7.25 -0.36
N VAL A 18 4.25 -8.46 -0.94
CA VAL A 18 3.09 -9.33 -1.07
C VAL A 18 2.50 -9.66 0.30
N ALA A 19 3.35 -10.06 1.25
CA ALA A 19 2.88 -10.40 2.60
C ALA A 19 2.20 -9.20 3.27
N PHE A 20 2.79 -8.03 3.17
CA PHE A 20 2.23 -6.81 3.76
C PHE A 20 0.89 -6.43 3.12
N TRP A 21 0.88 -6.25 1.81
CA TRP A 21 -0.30 -5.70 1.12
C TRP A 21 -1.48 -6.65 1.06
N THR A 22 -1.24 -7.97 0.98
CA THR A 22 -2.34 -8.95 1.02
C THR A 22 -3.04 -8.94 2.38
N GLU A 23 -2.28 -8.81 3.47
CA GLU A 23 -2.85 -8.70 4.81
C GLU A 23 -3.48 -7.33 5.07
N ALA A 24 -2.81 -6.26 4.63
CA ALA A 24 -3.28 -4.90 4.87
C ALA A 24 -4.63 -4.62 4.22
N LEU A 25 -4.84 -5.09 2.99
CA LEU A 25 -6.02 -4.77 2.18
C LEU A 25 -6.90 -5.99 1.85
N ASP A 26 -6.64 -7.14 2.46
CA ASP A 26 -7.38 -8.38 2.18
C ASP A 26 -7.35 -8.71 0.68
N LEU A 27 -6.14 -8.74 0.12
CA LEU A 27 -5.94 -9.04 -1.30
C LEU A 27 -5.38 -10.45 -1.49
N VAL A 28 -5.47 -10.94 -2.72
CA VAL A 28 -4.97 -12.26 -3.10
C VAL A 28 -3.89 -12.07 -4.17
N ALA A 29 -2.73 -12.70 -3.95
CA ALA A 29 -1.65 -12.65 -4.92
C ALA A 29 -1.99 -13.52 -6.14
N SER A 30 -1.94 -12.92 -7.33
CA SER A 30 -2.18 -13.62 -8.59
C SER A 30 -0.94 -14.37 -9.03
N GLN A 31 -1.12 -15.56 -9.58
CA GLN A 31 -0.04 -16.29 -10.22
C GLN A 31 0.15 -15.87 -11.69
N GLU A 32 -0.82 -15.16 -12.24
CA GLU A 32 -0.74 -14.70 -13.62
C GLU A 32 0.40 -13.69 -13.78
N ARG A 33 1.32 -13.98 -14.68
CA ARG A 33 2.52 -13.18 -14.97
C ARG A 33 3.42 -12.94 -13.75
N ALA A 34 3.27 -13.74 -12.69
CA ALA A 34 4.13 -13.64 -11.53
C ALA A 34 5.59 -13.92 -11.89
N SER A 35 6.51 -13.11 -11.39
CA SER A 35 7.93 -13.27 -11.62
C SER A 35 8.71 -12.75 -10.40
N GLU A 36 10.03 -12.77 -10.48
CA GLU A 36 10.88 -12.22 -9.42
C GLU A 36 10.78 -10.69 -9.33
N THR A 37 10.26 -10.03 -10.38
CA THR A 37 10.19 -8.58 -10.46
C THR A 37 8.78 -8.03 -10.51
N TRP A 38 7.76 -8.91 -10.54
CA TRP A 38 6.37 -8.47 -10.70
C TRP A 38 5.39 -9.36 -9.94
N ARG A 39 4.39 -8.73 -9.35
CA ARG A 39 3.23 -9.43 -8.80
C ARG A 39 1.99 -8.55 -8.91
N THR A 40 0.89 -9.14 -9.32
CA THR A 40 -0.43 -8.50 -9.25
C THR A 40 -1.15 -9.01 -8.01
N LEU A 41 -1.79 -8.10 -7.28
CA LEU A 41 -2.67 -8.42 -6.16
C LEU A 41 -4.10 -8.11 -6.58
N ASP A 42 -4.98 -9.10 -6.43
CA ASP A 42 -6.37 -9.01 -6.84
C ASP A 42 -7.27 -8.80 -5.63
N HIS A 43 -8.44 -8.21 -5.87
CA HIS A 43 -9.50 -8.17 -4.87
C HIS A 43 -9.95 -9.60 -4.53
N ALA A 44 -10.12 -9.88 -3.24
CA ALA A 44 -10.50 -11.22 -2.77
C ALA A 44 -11.86 -11.68 -3.29
N ASP A 45 -12.74 -10.74 -3.61
CA ASP A 45 -14.09 -11.04 -4.15
C ASP A 45 -14.10 -11.37 -5.65
N GLY A 46 -12.94 -11.38 -6.30
CA GLY A 46 -12.83 -11.65 -7.74
C GLY A 46 -13.20 -10.49 -8.64
N SER A 47 -13.42 -9.29 -8.10
CA SER A 47 -13.86 -8.13 -8.88
C SER A 47 -12.77 -7.53 -9.78
N GLY A 48 -11.53 -7.99 -9.67
CA GLY A 48 -10.45 -7.57 -10.54
C GLY A 48 -9.16 -7.27 -9.79
N ARG A 49 -8.26 -6.60 -10.49
CA ARG A 49 -6.94 -6.24 -9.98
C ARG A 49 -7.05 -5.05 -9.04
N ALA A 50 -6.27 -5.07 -7.97
CA ALA A 50 -6.23 -3.98 -7.00
C ALA A 50 -4.91 -3.21 -7.05
N LEU A 51 -3.78 -3.92 -7.11
CA LEU A 51 -2.46 -3.33 -6.93
C LEU A 51 -1.42 -4.13 -7.69
N GLY A 52 -0.50 -3.45 -8.37
CA GLY A 52 0.68 -4.07 -8.97
C GLY A 52 1.90 -3.77 -8.11
N LEU A 53 2.77 -4.76 -7.96
CA LEU A 53 4.06 -4.61 -7.28
C LEU A 53 5.16 -4.85 -8.30
N LEU A 54 6.02 -3.85 -8.47
CA LEU A 54 7.14 -3.90 -9.40
C LEU A 54 8.44 -3.72 -8.61
N ARG A 55 9.38 -4.64 -8.78
CA ARG A 55 10.67 -4.49 -8.16
C ARG A 55 11.37 -3.25 -8.70
N SER A 56 11.86 -2.42 -7.80
CA SER A 56 12.52 -1.15 -8.15
C SER A 56 13.78 -0.99 -7.31
N ASP A 57 14.84 -0.52 -7.94
CA ASP A 57 16.09 -0.14 -7.26
C ASP A 57 16.11 1.37 -6.93
N SER A 58 15.09 2.11 -7.35
CA SER A 58 14.97 3.53 -7.00
C SER A 58 14.60 3.67 -5.53
N PRO A 59 15.18 4.64 -4.82
CA PRO A 59 14.79 4.90 -3.43
C PRO A 59 13.35 5.41 -3.37
N ALA A 60 12.67 5.09 -2.27
CA ALA A 60 11.33 5.61 -2.03
C ALA A 60 11.39 7.13 -1.86
N GLU A 61 10.39 7.82 -2.42
CA GLU A 61 10.30 9.27 -2.33
C GLU A 61 9.90 9.70 -0.92
N PRO A 62 10.64 10.61 -0.28
CA PRO A 62 10.25 11.11 1.04
C PRO A 62 8.99 11.99 0.98
N ARG A 63 8.71 12.58 -0.17
CA ARG A 63 7.53 13.42 -0.41
C ARG A 63 6.90 13.02 -1.73
N PRO A 64 6.20 11.87 -1.78
CA PRO A 64 5.68 11.35 -3.03
C PRO A 64 4.58 12.24 -3.59
N ARG A 65 4.52 12.31 -4.92
CA ARG A 65 3.47 13.03 -5.63
C ARG A 65 2.23 12.16 -5.86
N LEU A 66 2.37 10.84 -5.68
CA LEU A 66 1.30 9.88 -5.75
C LEU A 66 1.30 9.09 -4.44
N HIS A 67 0.15 8.95 -3.82
CA HIS A 67 -0.03 8.13 -2.63
C HIS A 67 -1.36 7.41 -2.67
N LEU A 68 -1.51 6.42 -1.83
CA LEU A 68 -2.75 5.65 -1.73
C LEU A 68 -3.51 6.11 -0.50
N ASP A 69 -4.76 6.53 -0.71
CA ASP A 69 -5.64 6.88 0.39
C ASP A 69 -6.48 5.66 0.75
N LEU A 70 -6.41 5.27 2.01
CA LEU A 70 -7.17 4.15 2.56
C LEU A 70 -8.20 4.71 3.53
N PHE A 71 -9.45 4.25 3.41
CA PHE A 71 -10.55 4.80 4.17
C PHE A 71 -11.02 3.85 5.27
N THR A 72 -11.43 4.43 6.38
CA THR A 72 -12.14 3.73 7.45
C THR A 72 -13.46 4.43 7.70
N ASP A 73 -14.40 3.76 8.38
CA ASP A 73 -15.74 4.28 8.62
C ASP A 73 -15.82 5.19 9.85
N SER A 74 -14.80 5.18 10.70
CA SER A 74 -14.78 5.99 11.92
C SER A 74 -13.35 6.27 12.38
N ALA A 75 -13.18 7.29 13.23
CA ALA A 75 -11.89 7.59 13.85
C ALA A 75 -11.40 6.43 14.74
N GLU A 76 -12.32 5.75 15.38
CA GLU A 76 -12.02 4.60 16.23
C GLU A 76 -11.46 3.44 15.41
N GLU A 77 -12.08 3.14 14.29
CA GLU A 77 -11.58 2.16 13.33
C GLU A 77 -10.22 2.58 12.78
N GLN A 78 -10.04 3.85 12.45
CA GLN A 78 -8.74 4.36 11.99
C GLN A 78 -7.63 4.05 13.00
N HIS A 79 -7.86 4.30 14.28
CA HIS A 79 -6.87 4.01 15.32
C HIS A 79 -6.53 2.52 15.38
N ARG A 80 -7.51 1.65 15.25
CA ARG A 80 -7.28 0.19 15.22
C ARG A 80 -6.49 -0.23 14.00
N GLU A 81 -6.83 0.31 12.84
CA GLU A 81 -6.16 -0.05 11.59
C GLU A 81 -4.73 0.48 11.52
N VAL A 82 -4.46 1.66 12.06
CA VAL A 82 -3.09 2.16 12.16
C VAL A 82 -2.25 1.20 13.00
N ARG A 83 -2.74 0.75 14.16
CA ARG A 83 -2.02 -0.21 15.00
C ARG A 83 -1.81 -1.54 14.27
N ARG A 84 -2.81 -2.00 13.54
CA ARG A 84 -2.72 -3.24 12.77
C ARG A 84 -1.66 -3.15 11.68
N LEU A 85 -1.65 -2.06 10.91
CA LEU A 85 -0.65 -1.84 9.85
C LEU A 85 0.77 -1.73 10.41
N LEU A 86 0.94 -1.05 11.54
CA LEU A 86 2.25 -0.99 12.20
C LEU A 86 2.73 -2.38 12.62
N ALA A 87 1.84 -3.23 13.11
CA ALA A 87 2.18 -4.61 13.46
C ALA A 87 2.54 -5.45 12.23
N LEU A 88 1.99 -5.14 11.06
CA LEU A 88 2.31 -5.81 9.79
C LEU A 88 3.61 -5.33 9.15
N GLY A 89 4.19 -4.24 9.63
CA GLY A 89 5.47 -3.73 9.12
C GLY A 89 5.44 -2.32 8.55
N ALA A 90 4.29 -1.65 8.57
CA ALA A 90 4.25 -0.22 8.25
C ALA A 90 5.02 0.58 9.29
N ARG A 91 5.44 1.78 8.94
CA ARG A 91 6.19 2.65 9.82
C ARG A 91 5.54 4.02 9.93
N SER A 92 5.63 4.62 11.12
CA SER A 92 5.25 6.02 11.32
C SER A 92 6.17 6.95 10.53
N VAL A 93 5.60 8.05 10.06
CA VAL A 93 6.31 9.05 9.27
C VAL A 93 6.24 10.38 9.99
N ASP A 94 7.37 11.09 10.03
CA ASP A 94 7.39 12.48 10.48
C ASP A 94 6.90 13.37 9.32
N TRP A 95 5.57 13.51 9.23
CA TRP A 95 4.93 14.21 8.13
C TRP A 95 4.67 15.67 8.51
N ASP A 96 5.24 16.61 7.76
CA ASP A 96 5.20 18.02 8.07
C ASP A 96 4.08 18.80 7.34
N HIS A 97 3.25 18.10 6.57
CA HIS A 97 2.14 18.69 5.82
C HIS A 97 0.75 18.40 6.42
N TYR A 98 0.70 18.03 7.71
CA TYR A 98 -0.59 17.89 8.36
C TYR A 98 -1.28 19.24 8.49
N PRO A 99 -2.57 19.35 8.13
CA PRO A 99 -3.34 20.55 8.45
C PRO A 99 -3.63 20.61 9.95
N PRO A 100 -4.11 21.78 10.45
CA PRO A 100 -4.62 21.82 11.82
C PRO A 100 -5.75 20.79 11.99
N GLU A 101 -5.75 20.06 13.11
CA GLU A 101 -6.76 19.03 13.43
C GLU A 101 -6.92 17.99 12.30
N PRO A 102 -5.85 17.27 11.93
CA PRO A 102 -5.93 16.32 10.82
C PRO A 102 -6.85 15.14 11.14
N ASP A 103 -7.59 14.70 10.15
CA ASP A 103 -8.45 13.51 10.23
C ASP A 103 -7.84 12.30 9.53
N PHE A 104 -6.57 12.36 9.19
CA PHE A 104 -5.84 11.27 8.54
C PHE A 104 -4.49 11.06 9.20
N VAL A 105 -3.92 9.87 8.98
CA VAL A 105 -2.58 9.50 9.46
C VAL A 105 -1.75 9.06 8.26
N VAL A 106 -0.52 9.55 8.18
CA VAL A 106 0.43 9.18 7.12
C VAL A 106 1.36 8.09 7.63
N LEU A 107 1.45 7.02 6.87
CA LEU A 107 2.32 5.88 7.15
C LEU A 107 3.19 5.57 5.94
N ALA A 108 4.29 4.87 6.17
CA ALA A 108 5.07 4.26 5.11
C ALA A 108 4.86 2.75 5.13
N ASP A 109 4.84 2.14 3.93
CA ASP A 109 4.87 0.69 3.83
C ASP A 109 6.26 0.13 4.19
N PRO A 110 6.45 -1.22 4.24
CA PRO A 110 7.77 -1.79 4.59
C PRO A 110 8.91 -1.39 3.65
N ASP A 111 8.59 -0.97 2.44
CA ASP A 111 9.58 -0.51 1.47
C ASP A 111 9.87 1.00 1.55
N GLY A 112 9.17 1.71 2.43
CA GLY A 112 9.35 3.14 2.64
C GLY A 112 8.44 4.00 1.77
N ASN A 113 7.53 3.43 1.02
CA ASN A 113 6.54 4.19 0.24
C ASN A 113 5.53 4.84 1.19
N ILE A 114 5.35 6.14 1.05
CA ILE A 114 4.47 6.96 1.91
C ILE A 114 3.11 7.13 1.23
#